data_4f9989f587bce5e1f0b231e72d8ec00a
#
_entry.id   4f9989f587bce5e1f0b231e72d8ec00a
#
_cell.length_a   1.000
_cell.length_b   1.000
_cell.length_c   1.000
_cell.angle_alpha   90.00
_cell.angle_beta   90.00
_cell.angle_gamma   90.00
#
_symmetry.space_group_name_H-M   'P 1'
#
loop_
_entity.id
_entity.type
_entity.pdbx_description
1 polymer ?
#
loop_
_entity_poly.entity_id
_entity_poly.type
_entity_poly.pdbx_seq_one_letter_code
_entity_poly.pdbx_strand_id
1 'polypeptide(L)'
;MGMLGTNGKPHANYAVHECDVLVLVGARVADRAVVKPYKLERRNTTIVHIDVDPAEIGKNLGTTVPLVGDVHVIFENLLQYEIPGDYTAWNEELAEKKAAYVDRRHFNPDFVNPCRFVQTLSSKMNDDAIYVADVGQNQLWSADNYVMKHGRFLTTGGFGTMGYSIPAA
;
A
#
# COMPACT_ATOMS: atom_id res chain seq x y z
N MET A 1 -0.33 -7.79 -3.02
CA MET A 1 -1.65 -7.21 -3.37
C MET A 1 -1.49 -5.86 -4.08
N GLY A 2 -0.49 -5.06 -3.81
CA GLY A 2 -0.22 -3.78 -4.45
C GLY A 2 -0.85 -2.59 -3.70
N MET A 3 -0.91 -1.44 -4.38
CA MET A 3 -1.34 -0.18 -3.79
C MET A 3 -2.82 -0.20 -3.38
N LEU A 4 -3.08 0.35 -2.21
CA LEU A 4 -4.41 0.53 -1.61
C LEU A 4 -4.97 1.92 -1.91
N GLY A 5 -6.28 2.08 -1.81
CA GLY A 5 -6.98 3.37 -1.81
C GLY A 5 -7.61 3.73 -3.14
N THR A 6 -7.92 5.02 -3.32
CA THR A 6 -8.66 5.57 -4.47
C THR A 6 -7.99 5.24 -5.81
N ASN A 7 -6.67 5.28 -5.84
CA ASN A 7 -5.87 4.97 -7.02
C ASN A 7 -5.23 3.58 -6.96
N GLY A 8 -5.62 2.78 -5.97
CA GLY A 8 -5.08 1.46 -5.74
C GLY A 8 -5.75 0.36 -6.56
N LYS A 9 -5.25 -0.85 -6.38
CA LYS A 9 -5.78 -2.04 -7.04
C LYS A 9 -7.11 -2.47 -6.42
N PRO A 10 -8.14 -2.81 -7.22
CA PRO A 10 -9.43 -3.27 -6.69
C PRO A 10 -9.32 -4.47 -5.74
N HIS A 11 -8.43 -5.42 -6.05
CA HIS A 11 -8.20 -6.59 -5.19
C HIS A 11 -7.49 -6.25 -3.88
N ALA A 12 -6.63 -5.21 -3.83
CA ALA A 12 -6.06 -4.71 -2.59
C ALA A 12 -7.11 -4.03 -1.71
N ASN A 13 -7.97 -3.22 -2.33
CA ASN A 13 -9.12 -2.61 -1.64
C ASN A 13 -10.10 -3.67 -1.14
N TYR A 14 -10.36 -4.72 -1.94
CA TYR A 14 -11.18 -5.86 -1.54
C TYR A 14 -10.61 -6.51 -0.28
N ALA A 15 -9.33 -6.84 -0.27
CA ALA A 15 -8.67 -7.48 0.88
C ALA A 15 -8.86 -6.67 2.18
N VAL A 16 -8.70 -5.35 2.13
CA VAL A 16 -8.91 -4.48 3.30
C VAL A 16 -10.37 -4.39 3.71
N HIS A 17 -11.31 -4.41 2.76
CA HIS A 17 -12.72 -4.30 3.08
C HIS A 17 -13.37 -5.59 3.56
N GLU A 18 -12.77 -6.74 3.26
CA GLU A 18 -13.34 -8.05 3.58
C GLU A 18 -12.62 -8.77 4.74
N CYS A 19 -11.46 -8.26 5.18
CA CYS A 19 -10.73 -8.87 6.30
C CYS A 19 -11.47 -8.74 7.63
N ASP A 20 -11.31 -9.71 8.49
CA ASP A 20 -11.75 -9.70 9.90
C ASP A 20 -10.72 -9.06 10.83
N VAL A 21 -9.44 -9.13 10.47
CA VAL A 21 -8.34 -8.44 11.15
C VAL A 21 -7.54 -7.60 10.16
N LEU A 22 -7.38 -6.32 10.47
CA LEU A 22 -6.56 -5.37 9.71
C LEU A 22 -5.40 -4.89 10.57
N VAL A 23 -4.18 -5.20 10.16
CA VAL A 23 -2.97 -4.72 10.86
C VAL A 23 -2.40 -3.55 10.06
N LEU A 24 -2.39 -2.38 10.68
CA LEU A 24 -1.81 -1.15 10.16
C LEU A 24 -0.43 -0.94 10.76
N VAL A 25 0.59 -0.81 9.93
CA VAL A 25 1.99 -0.68 10.38
C VAL A 25 2.59 0.60 9.80
N GLY A 26 2.85 1.60 10.66
CA GLY A 26 3.41 2.90 10.26
C GLY A 26 2.54 3.62 9.23
N ALA A 27 1.23 3.43 9.29
CA ALA A 27 0.30 3.87 8.26
C ALA A 27 -0.66 4.92 8.80
N ARG A 28 -0.53 6.15 8.33
CA ARG A 28 -1.39 7.28 8.70
C ARG A 28 -2.84 7.12 8.26
N VAL A 29 -3.14 6.19 7.37
CA VAL A 29 -4.49 5.89 6.84
C VAL A 29 -5.24 7.16 6.41
N ALA A 30 -4.58 7.96 5.57
CA ALA A 30 -5.19 9.18 5.03
C ALA A 30 -6.45 8.84 4.21
N ASP A 31 -7.31 9.82 4.01
CA ASP A 31 -8.60 9.73 3.32
C ASP A 31 -8.55 9.06 1.93
N ARG A 32 -7.41 9.17 1.24
CA ARG A 32 -7.19 8.51 -0.05
C ARG A 32 -6.81 7.03 0.07
N ALA A 33 -6.35 6.59 1.23
CA ALA A 33 -5.98 5.20 1.47
C ALA A 33 -7.22 4.34 1.79
N VAL A 34 -8.14 4.85 2.60
CA VAL A 34 -9.41 4.17 2.94
C VAL A 34 -10.58 5.08 2.60
N VAL A 35 -11.15 4.88 1.42
CA VAL A 35 -12.21 5.75 0.86
C VAL A 35 -13.52 5.69 1.66
N LYS A 36 -13.76 4.63 2.41
CA LYS A 36 -15.00 4.43 3.16
C LYS A 36 -14.72 3.75 4.50
N PRO A 37 -14.09 4.44 5.45
CA PRO A 37 -13.72 3.85 6.76
C PRO A 37 -14.92 3.25 7.51
N TYR A 38 -16.12 3.84 7.38
CA TYR A 38 -17.34 3.34 8.01
C TYR A 38 -17.73 1.92 7.60
N LYS A 39 -17.23 1.40 6.47
CA LYS A 39 -17.51 0.01 6.08
C LYS A 39 -16.75 -0.99 6.94
N LEU A 40 -15.53 -0.67 7.36
CA LEU A 40 -14.74 -1.49 8.27
C LEU A 40 -15.35 -1.47 9.68
N GLU A 41 -15.76 -0.30 10.14
CA GLU A 41 -16.43 -0.14 11.44
C GLU A 41 -17.74 -0.95 11.54
N ARG A 42 -18.53 -1.00 10.46
CA ARG A 42 -19.76 -1.78 10.40
C ARG A 42 -19.58 -3.29 10.41
N ARG A 43 -18.40 -3.78 10.02
CA ARG A 43 -18.10 -5.22 9.95
C ARG A 43 -17.48 -5.78 11.22
N ASN A 44 -17.29 -4.96 12.24
CA ASN A 44 -16.55 -5.33 13.46
C ASN A 44 -15.13 -5.84 13.16
N THR A 45 -14.51 -5.37 12.09
CA THR A 45 -13.11 -5.67 11.78
C THR A 45 -12.23 -5.27 12.94
N THR A 46 -11.42 -6.19 13.44
CA THR A 46 -10.41 -5.88 14.46
C THR A 46 -9.28 -5.09 13.81
N ILE A 47 -9.05 -3.86 14.28
CA ILE A 47 -8.01 -2.99 13.72
C ILE A 47 -6.87 -2.89 14.73
N VAL A 48 -5.74 -3.48 14.39
CA VAL A 48 -4.48 -3.35 15.11
C VAL A 48 -3.68 -2.24 14.45
N HIS A 49 -3.39 -1.16 15.18
CA HIS A 49 -2.65 -0.03 14.64
C HIS A 49 -1.33 0.14 15.37
N ILE A 50 -0.24 -0.04 14.63
CA ILE A 50 1.15 0.04 15.10
C ILE A 50 1.75 1.32 14.53
N ASP A 51 2.10 2.27 15.39
CA ASP A 51 2.79 3.50 14.98
C ASP A 51 3.69 4.01 16.12
N VAL A 52 4.75 4.71 15.76
CA VAL A 52 5.64 5.36 16.71
C VAL A 52 5.01 6.64 17.27
N ASP A 53 4.16 7.30 16.47
CA ASP A 53 3.45 8.51 16.84
C ASP A 53 2.06 8.18 17.41
N PRO A 54 1.84 8.38 18.73
CA PRO A 54 0.54 8.13 19.34
C PRO A 54 -0.57 9.02 18.75
N ALA A 55 -0.26 10.15 18.12
CA ALA A 55 -1.24 11.04 17.52
C ALA A 55 -1.80 10.49 16.18
N GLU A 56 -1.14 9.54 15.54
CA GLU A 56 -1.65 8.89 14.33
C GLU A 56 -2.55 7.70 14.65
N ILE A 57 -2.44 7.11 15.84
CA ILE A 57 -3.25 5.96 16.26
C ILE A 57 -4.74 6.33 16.31
N GLY A 58 -5.53 5.65 15.51
CA GLY A 58 -7.00 5.82 15.48
C GLY A 58 -7.49 7.14 14.89
N LYS A 59 -6.61 7.99 14.36
CA LYS A 59 -6.95 9.34 13.89
C LYS A 59 -7.94 9.36 12.72
N ASN A 60 -7.75 8.51 11.74
CA ASN A 60 -8.55 8.47 10.51
C ASN A 60 -9.40 7.20 10.40
N LEU A 61 -9.10 6.20 11.18
CA LEU A 61 -9.82 4.93 11.23
C LEU A 61 -9.80 4.43 12.67
N GLY A 62 -10.96 4.10 13.23
CA GLY A 62 -11.09 3.58 14.59
C GLY A 62 -10.13 2.42 14.84
N THR A 63 -9.52 2.37 16.02
CA THR A 63 -8.53 1.35 16.37
C THR A 63 -9.06 0.50 17.50
N THR A 64 -9.03 -0.84 17.33
CA THR A 64 -9.41 -1.80 18.35
C THR A 64 -8.22 -2.09 19.29
N VAL A 65 -7.02 -2.25 18.72
CA VAL A 65 -5.79 -2.55 19.46
C VAL A 65 -4.71 -1.55 19.07
N PRO A 66 -4.44 -0.53 19.90
CA PRO A 66 -3.34 0.40 19.70
C PRO A 66 -2.01 -0.20 20.18
N LEU A 67 -0.97 -0.11 19.36
CA LEU A 67 0.40 -0.47 19.72
C LEU A 67 1.32 0.71 19.38
N VAL A 68 1.64 1.51 20.39
CA VAL A 68 2.53 2.66 20.25
C VAL A 68 3.97 2.24 20.50
N GLY A 69 4.85 2.41 19.51
CA GLY A 69 6.26 2.09 19.64
C GLY A 69 6.98 1.88 18.32
N ASP A 70 8.27 1.61 18.43
CA ASP A 70 9.08 1.26 17.28
C ASP A 70 8.63 -0.10 16.69
N VAL A 71 8.40 -0.11 15.39
CA VAL A 71 7.93 -1.29 14.65
C VAL A 71 8.87 -2.48 14.83
N HIS A 72 10.18 -2.26 14.80
CA HIS A 72 11.16 -3.32 14.94
C HIS A 72 11.01 -4.02 16.31
N VAL A 73 10.94 -3.24 17.38
CA VAL A 73 10.78 -3.75 18.74
C VAL A 73 9.45 -4.50 18.91
N ILE A 74 8.37 -3.94 18.34
CA ILE A 74 7.05 -4.59 18.41
C ILE A 74 7.07 -5.94 17.68
N PHE A 75 7.64 -6.00 16.46
CA PHE A 75 7.71 -7.25 15.71
C PHE A 75 8.66 -8.27 16.35
N GLU A 76 9.80 -7.87 16.91
CA GLU A 76 10.66 -8.79 17.67
C GLU A 76 9.91 -9.48 18.81
N ASN A 77 9.04 -8.74 19.50
CA ASN A 77 8.20 -9.33 20.55
C ASN A 77 7.09 -10.21 19.97
N LEU A 78 6.42 -9.79 18.90
CA LEU A 78 5.34 -10.58 18.26
C LEU A 78 5.85 -11.90 17.68
N LEU A 79 7.05 -11.92 17.11
CA LEU A 79 7.65 -13.12 16.51
C LEU A 79 7.99 -14.22 17.55
N GLN A 80 7.95 -13.91 18.83
CA GLN A 80 8.12 -14.92 19.89
C GLN A 80 6.85 -15.76 20.11
N TYR A 81 5.72 -15.35 19.54
CA TYR A 81 4.46 -16.05 19.65
C TYR A 81 4.13 -16.81 18.37
N GLU A 82 3.68 -18.05 18.52
CA GLU A 82 3.06 -18.77 17.42
C GLU A 82 1.65 -18.22 17.21
N ILE A 83 1.33 -17.81 15.98
CA ILE A 83 0.00 -17.36 15.61
C ILE A 83 -0.64 -18.51 14.81
N PRO A 84 -1.40 -19.42 15.46
CA PRO A 84 -2.02 -20.50 14.77
C PRO A 84 -3.15 -19.98 13.86
N GLY A 85 -3.24 -20.53 12.66
CA GLY A 85 -4.33 -20.22 11.75
C GLY A 85 -4.14 -20.89 10.40
N ASP A 86 -5.24 -21.30 9.78
CA ASP A 86 -5.28 -21.73 8.39
C ASP A 86 -5.83 -20.59 7.55
N TYR A 87 -4.96 -19.99 6.76
CA TYR A 87 -5.27 -18.86 5.87
C TYR A 87 -5.37 -19.29 4.40
N THR A 88 -5.40 -20.60 4.13
CA THR A 88 -5.37 -21.16 2.76
C THR A 88 -6.54 -20.63 1.94
N ALA A 89 -7.77 -20.77 2.43
CA ALA A 89 -8.97 -20.32 1.72
C ALA A 89 -8.95 -18.80 1.45
N TRP A 90 -8.49 -17.99 2.41
CA TRP A 90 -8.34 -16.54 2.24
C TRP A 90 -7.30 -16.19 1.19
N ASN A 91 -6.16 -16.87 1.20
CA ASN A 91 -5.09 -16.65 0.22
C ASN A 91 -5.53 -17.05 -1.19
N GLU A 92 -6.28 -18.14 -1.33
CA GLU A 92 -6.86 -18.59 -2.61
C GLU A 92 -7.86 -17.58 -3.15
N GLU A 93 -8.77 -17.10 -2.32
CA GLU A 93 -9.73 -16.06 -2.70
C GLU A 93 -9.04 -14.78 -3.16
N LEU A 94 -8.02 -14.29 -2.42
CA LEU A 94 -7.25 -13.13 -2.82
C LEU A 94 -6.46 -13.34 -4.12
N ALA A 95 -5.95 -14.54 -4.34
CA ALA A 95 -5.26 -14.90 -5.58
C ALA A 95 -6.22 -14.88 -6.78
N GLU A 96 -7.44 -15.42 -6.63
CA GLU A 96 -8.49 -15.37 -7.64
C GLU A 96 -8.89 -13.92 -7.97
N LYS A 97 -9.13 -13.08 -6.96
CA LYS A 97 -9.46 -11.65 -7.16
C LYS A 97 -8.34 -10.91 -7.90
N LYS A 98 -7.08 -11.22 -7.57
CA LYS A 98 -5.92 -10.66 -8.26
C LYS A 98 -5.81 -11.14 -9.70
N ALA A 99 -6.04 -12.42 -9.96
CA ALA A 99 -5.98 -13.01 -11.30
C ALA A 99 -7.12 -12.50 -12.21
N ALA A 100 -8.31 -12.28 -11.65
CA ALA A 100 -9.46 -11.75 -12.35
C ALA A 100 -9.35 -10.24 -12.66
N TYR A 101 -8.36 -9.56 -12.11
CA TYR A 101 -8.18 -8.13 -12.34
C TYR A 101 -7.70 -7.85 -13.77
N VAL A 102 -8.51 -7.12 -14.50
CA VAL A 102 -8.17 -6.57 -15.83
C VAL A 102 -8.05 -5.06 -15.71
N ASP A 103 -6.91 -4.52 -16.07
CA ASP A 103 -6.74 -3.06 -16.15
C ASP A 103 -7.58 -2.53 -17.32
N ARG A 104 -8.65 -1.83 -16.98
CA ARG A 104 -9.60 -1.25 -17.94
C ARG A 104 -9.26 0.18 -18.33
N ARG A 105 -8.13 0.71 -17.91
CA ARG A 105 -7.70 2.04 -18.31
C ARG A 105 -7.39 2.03 -19.81
N HIS A 106 -8.03 2.92 -20.53
CA HIS A 106 -7.80 3.09 -21.96
C HIS A 106 -6.71 4.13 -22.17
N PHE A 107 -5.65 3.74 -22.84
CA PHE A 107 -4.59 4.64 -23.28
C PHE A 107 -4.64 4.77 -24.80
N ASN A 108 -4.50 6.00 -25.29
CA ASN A 108 -4.40 6.23 -26.72
C ASN A 108 -3.16 5.50 -27.27
N PRO A 109 -3.30 4.61 -28.30
CA PRO A 109 -2.21 3.82 -28.82
C PRO A 109 -1.10 4.66 -29.48
N ASP A 110 -1.39 5.90 -29.87
CA ASP A 110 -0.42 6.82 -30.46
C ASP A 110 0.55 7.42 -29.44
N PHE A 111 0.30 7.21 -28.16
CA PHE A 111 1.13 7.72 -27.06
C PHE A 111 1.71 6.60 -26.21
N VAL A 112 2.79 6.94 -25.47
CA VAL A 112 3.40 6.02 -24.52
C VAL A 112 2.43 5.69 -23.40
N ASN A 113 2.12 4.40 -23.21
CA ASN A 113 1.37 3.95 -22.06
C ASN A 113 2.26 4.06 -20.80
N PRO A 114 1.94 4.94 -19.84
CA PRO A 114 2.79 5.23 -18.71
C PRO A 114 2.96 4.02 -17.77
N CYS A 115 1.94 3.18 -17.63
CA CYS A 115 2.03 1.98 -16.80
C CYS A 115 3.00 0.96 -17.40
N ARG A 116 2.91 0.71 -18.71
CA ARG A 116 3.85 -0.17 -19.41
C ARG A 116 5.26 0.39 -19.42
N PHE A 117 5.39 1.71 -19.55
CA PHE A 117 6.69 2.37 -19.46
C PHE A 117 7.36 2.11 -18.11
N VAL A 118 6.64 2.34 -16.99
CA VAL A 118 7.16 2.11 -15.63
C VAL A 118 7.50 0.63 -15.42
N GLN A 119 6.65 -0.29 -15.86
CA GLN A 119 6.91 -1.74 -15.77
C GLN A 119 8.18 -2.14 -16.56
N THR A 120 8.32 -1.63 -17.79
CA THR A 120 9.49 -1.90 -18.61
C THR A 120 10.75 -1.30 -18.00
N LEU A 121 10.68 -0.06 -17.51
CA LEU A 121 11.77 0.58 -16.81
C LEU A 121 12.20 -0.25 -15.59
N SER A 122 11.24 -0.61 -14.74
CA SER A 122 11.47 -1.43 -13.54
C SER A 122 12.17 -2.77 -13.89
N SER A 123 11.79 -3.42 -14.98
CA SER A 123 12.38 -4.69 -15.42
C SER A 123 13.83 -4.56 -15.90
N LYS A 124 14.25 -3.36 -16.26
CA LYS A 124 15.61 -3.06 -16.80
C LYS A 124 16.53 -2.40 -15.78
N MET A 125 15.99 -1.93 -14.68
CA MET A 125 16.78 -1.32 -13.61
C MET A 125 17.52 -2.39 -12.82
N ASN A 126 18.68 -2.02 -12.26
CA ASN A 126 19.40 -2.85 -11.32
C ASN A 126 18.57 -3.11 -10.06
N ASP A 127 18.84 -4.21 -9.39
CA ASP A 127 18.07 -4.65 -8.23
C ASP A 127 18.17 -3.69 -7.03
N ASP A 128 19.29 -2.97 -6.91
CA ASP A 128 19.58 -1.97 -5.88
C ASP A 128 19.24 -0.52 -6.28
N ALA A 129 18.59 -0.34 -7.44
CA ALA A 129 18.27 0.97 -7.96
C ALA A 129 17.37 1.76 -7.01
N ILE A 130 17.66 3.05 -6.87
CA ILE A 130 16.82 4.02 -6.17
C ILE A 130 15.92 4.68 -7.21
N TYR A 131 14.61 4.53 -7.04
CA TYR A 131 13.63 5.15 -7.91
C TYR A 131 13.04 6.39 -7.23
N VAL A 132 13.19 7.55 -7.85
CA VAL A 132 12.67 8.81 -7.32
C VAL A 132 11.49 9.27 -8.17
N ALA A 133 10.29 9.26 -7.59
CA ALA A 133 9.06 9.67 -8.27
C ALA A 133 8.65 11.09 -7.87
N ASP A 134 8.38 11.93 -8.87
CA ASP A 134 7.78 13.24 -8.63
C ASP A 134 6.27 13.14 -8.39
N VAL A 135 5.71 14.14 -7.75
CA VAL A 135 4.28 14.24 -7.43
C VAL A 135 3.45 14.47 -8.68
N GLY A 136 2.25 13.92 -8.68
CA GLY A 136 1.29 13.98 -9.78
C GLY A 136 0.97 12.58 -10.32
N GLN A 137 0.54 12.49 -11.58
CA GLN A 137 0.20 11.20 -12.20
C GLN A 137 1.39 10.25 -12.27
N ASN A 138 2.61 10.79 -12.48
CA ASN A 138 3.84 10.01 -12.43
C ASN A 138 3.99 9.24 -11.10
N GLN A 139 3.72 9.90 -9.97
CA GLN A 139 3.75 9.24 -8.66
C GLN A 139 2.79 8.05 -8.58
N LEU A 140 1.56 8.24 -9.06
CA LEU A 140 0.53 7.20 -9.03
C LEU A 140 0.88 6.03 -9.93
N TRP A 141 1.31 6.30 -11.16
CA TRP A 141 1.74 5.23 -12.09
C TRP A 141 2.95 4.48 -11.59
N SER A 142 3.89 5.20 -10.98
CA SER A 142 5.12 4.62 -10.43
C SER A 142 4.81 3.74 -9.21
N ALA A 143 4.03 4.24 -8.25
CA ALA A 143 3.65 3.49 -7.06
C ALA A 143 2.83 2.22 -7.38
N ASP A 144 2.05 2.26 -8.47
CA ASP A 144 1.19 1.17 -8.89
C ASP A 144 1.91 0.10 -9.76
N ASN A 145 2.98 0.48 -10.45
CA ASN A 145 3.58 -0.35 -11.49
C ASN A 145 5.10 -0.61 -11.34
N TYR A 146 5.81 0.16 -10.50
CA TYR A 146 7.23 -0.10 -10.24
C TYR A 146 7.39 -1.28 -9.29
N VAL A 147 8.21 -2.24 -9.67
CA VAL A 147 8.55 -3.40 -8.82
C VAL A 147 9.90 -3.13 -8.16
N MET A 148 9.86 -2.76 -6.90
CA MET A 148 11.06 -2.58 -6.09
C MET A 148 11.61 -3.94 -5.67
N LYS A 149 12.93 -4.12 -5.77
CA LYS A 149 13.64 -5.33 -5.34
C LYS A 149 14.42 -5.06 -4.05
N HIS A 150 15.68 -4.67 -4.15
CA HIS A 150 16.55 -4.35 -3.00
C HIS A 150 16.80 -2.85 -2.82
N GLY A 151 16.45 -2.03 -3.81
CA GLY A 151 16.62 -0.59 -3.80
C GLY A 151 15.61 0.16 -2.95
N ARG A 152 15.33 1.41 -3.31
CA ARG A 152 14.38 2.27 -2.61
C ARG A 152 13.44 2.97 -3.58
N PHE A 153 12.21 3.20 -3.12
CA PHE A 153 11.25 4.08 -3.78
C PHE A 153 11.10 5.36 -2.96
N LEU A 154 11.44 6.50 -3.52
CA LEU A 154 11.40 7.79 -2.85
C LEU A 154 10.36 8.70 -3.52
N THR A 155 9.58 9.38 -2.71
CA THR A 155 8.63 10.40 -3.18
C THR A 155 8.23 11.33 -2.03
N THR A 156 7.82 12.56 -2.34
CA THR A 156 7.33 13.53 -1.36
C THR A 156 5.86 13.32 -1.03
N GLY A 157 5.51 12.13 -0.55
CA GLY A 157 4.12 11.74 -0.24
C GLY A 157 3.47 12.51 0.91
N GLY A 158 4.25 13.20 1.76
CA GLY A 158 3.75 13.99 2.88
C GLY A 158 3.11 15.31 2.43
N PHE A 159 3.91 16.25 1.97
CA PHE A 159 3.43 17.57 1.52
C PHE A 159 3.08 17.65 0.04
N GLY A 160 3.37 16.62 -0.72
CA GLY A 160 3.06 16.59 -2.16
C GLY A 160 3.84 17.62 -2.97
N THR A 161 5.11 17.86 -2.62
CA THR A 161 5.96 18.86 -3.27
C THR A 161 6.35 18.42 -4.67
N MET A 162 5.92 19.16 -5.67
CA MET A 162 6.30 18.96 -7.07
C MET A 162 7.70 19.52 -7.35
N GLY A 163 8.43 18.89 -8.30
CA GLY A 163 9.81 19.27 -8.64
C GLY A 163 10.89 18.66 -7.75
N TYR A 164 10.52 17.72 -6.89
CA TYR A 164 11.44 17.06 -5.96
C TYR A 164 12.37 16.05 -6.64
N SER A 165 11.87 15.32 -7.64
CA SER A 165 12.57 14.13 -8.16
C SER A 165 13.91 14.45 -8.80
N ILE A 166 14.02 15.58 -9.52
CA ILE A 166 15.26 15.96 -10.22
C ILE A 166 16.41 16.28 -9.23
N PRO A 167 16.21 17.16 -8.23
CA PRO A 167 17.28 17.45 -7.29
C PRO A 167 17.56 16.32 -6.29
N ALA A 168 16.68 15.34 -6.15
CA ALA A 168 16.83 14.23 -5.23
C ALA A 168 17.44 12.97 -5.87
N ALA A 169 17.50 12.92 -7.21
CA ALA A 169 18.15 11.86 -7.97
C ALA A 169 19.62 12.18 -8.17
#